data_491c816d7fb0d58f523cc9328667a074
#
_entry.id   491c816d7fb0d58f523cc9328667a074
#
_cell.length_a   1.000
_cell.length_b   1.000
_cell.length_c   1.000
_cell.angle_alpha   90.00
_cell.angle_beta   90.00
_cell.angle_gamma   90.00
#
_symmetry.space_group_name_H-M   'P 1'
#
loop_
_entity.id
_entity.type
_entity.pdbx_description
1 polymer ?
#
loop_
_entity_poly.entity_id
_entity_poly.type
_entity_poly.pdbx_seq_one_letter_code
_entity_poly.pdbx_strand_id
1 'polypeptide(L)'
;MIIRKKDFGIFALILALALGVTACGSKNVSNTSEGTTQYKYGKIDIPGKDGALCGAPIYIAYEKGFFAEEGFDVNLISADSETRKIGLNNGTIPIVNGDFQFFPSIEEGVKVKVVDGLHNGCIKFVVPKDSPIKTVEDFKGKKIAIDEVGGTPHQVASLWLEKAGISAKPQDGDVTFLPYSDGNLELEAAKSGEVDVAALWDPLGSIAEKSGDYRVVFDLSTDPAFAGKYCCFLYASSKVLDSEPEKISSLLSAYRKAQNWIAENPKEAVAIISDKKYSAIDDKELAEKLVVSYAYPTIKERESGGSHVAEDVKYFVTELKNIGYLKTDDPDAFANQIYQKVEVK
;
A
#
# COMPACT_ATOMS: atom_id res chain seq x y z
N MET A 1 -29.44 -0.42 -59.97
CA MET A 1 -29.07 -0.17 -61.37
C MET A 1 -27.58 -0.46 -61.52
N ILE A 2 -27.28 -1.59 -62.22
CA ILE A 2 -26.15 -1.94 -63.09
C ILE A 2 -24.77 -2.02 -62.40
N ILE A 3 -24.30 -3.17 -61.94
CA ILE A 3 -23.44 -4.23 -62.56
C ILE A 3 -22.36 -3.67 -63.47
N ARG A 4 -21.06 -3.96 -63.15
CA ARG A 4 -20.14 -4.63 -64.09
C ARG A 4 -18.87 -5.20 -63.40
N LYS A 5 -18.72 -6.52 -63.60
CA LYS A 5 -17.54 -7.37 -63.48
C LYS A 5 -16.50 -7.06 -64.60
N LYS A 6 -15.27 -7.48 -64.38
CA LYS A 6 -14.37 -8.25 -65.28
C LYS A 6 -12.92 -7.99 -64.86
N ASP A 7 -11.90 -8.77 -64.97
CA ASP A 7 -11.62 -10.18 -65.15
C ASP A 7 -10.08 -10.31 -65.08
N PHE A 8 -9.64 -11.41 -64.50
CA PHE A 8 -8.55 -12.32 -64.89
C PHE A 8 -7.20 -11.79 -65.41
N GLY A 9 -6.12 -12.39 -64.88
CA GLY A 9 -4.80 -12.43 -65.47
C GLY A 9 -3.82 -13.30 -64.66
N ILE A 10 -3.92 -14.61 -64.82
CA ILE A 10 -2.94 -15.66 -64.40
C ILE A 10 -1.72 -15.54 -65.34
N PHE A 11 -0.49 -15.53 -64.79
CA PHE A 11 0.69 -16.08 -65.52
C PHE A 11 1.62 -16.75 -64.52
N ALA A 12 1.74 -18.07 -64.66
CA ALA A 12 2.80 -18.93 -64.13
C ALA A 12 3.91 -19.05 -65.18
N LEU A 13 5.13 -19.17 -64.77
CA LEU A 13 6.06 -20.20 -65.29
C LEU A 13 7.52 -20.06 -64.80
N ILE A 14 8.04 -21.12 -64.20
CA ILE A 14 9.26 -21.91 -64.43
C ILE A 14 10.61 -21.33 -63.97
N LEU A 15 11.21 -21.94 -62.96
CA LEU A 15 12.24 -22.97 -62.81
C LEU A 15 13.58 -22.73 -63.53
N ALA A 16 14.65 -22.51 -62.78
CA ALA A 16 15.98 -23.05 -63.14
C ALA A 16 16.88 -23.19 -61.88
N LEU A 17 17.28 -24.44 -61.63
CA LEU A 17 18.38 -24.85 -60.74
C LEU A 17 19.73 -24.37 -61.29
N ALA A 18 20.61 -23.90 -60.41
CA ALA A 18 22.05 -24.03 -60.61
C ALA A 18 22.76 -24.22 -59.27
N LEU A 19 23.32 -25.40 -59.08
CA LEU A 19 24.26 -25.77 -58.04
C LEU A 19 25.62 -25.06 -58.28
N GLY A 20 26.13 -24.45 -57.23
CA GLY A 20 27.51 -23.96 -57.19
C GLY A 20 28.06 -24.03 -55.78
N VAL A 21 28.79 -25.09 -55.50
CA VAL A 21 29.58 -25.31 -54.28
C VAL A 21 30.90 -24.55 -54.44
N THR A 22 31.23 -23.67 -53.52
CA THR A 22 32.64 -23.45 -53.11
C THR A 22 32.73 -22.84 -51.70
N ALA A 23 33.75 -23.26 -51.01
CA ALA A 23 33.99 -23.28 -49.59
C ALA A 23 34.52 -22.00 -48.97
N CYS A 24 34.45 -22.01 -47.62
CA CYS A 24 35.29 -21.36 -46.62
C CYS A 24 35.29 -19.83 -46.49
N GLY A 25 34.80 -19.44 -45.35
CA GLY A 25 35.00 -18.11 -44.77
C GLY A 25 34.24 -17.96 -43.47
N SER A 26 34.76 -18.56 -42.38
CA SER A 26 34.23 -18.32 -41.02
C SER A 26 34.28 -16.86 -40.70
N LYS A 27 33.14 -16.22 -40.61
CA LYS A 27 32.93 -15.04 -39.79
C LYS A 27 31.79 -15.36 -38.84
N ASN A 28 32.13 -15.56 -37.57
CA ASN A 28 31.21 -15.59 -36.46
C ASN A 28 30.43 -14.27 -36.49
N VAL A 29 29.24 -14.32 -37.03
CA VAL A 29 28.20 -13.34 -36.72
C VAL A 29 27.64 -13.83 -35.39
N SER A 30 28.08 -13.19 -34.31
CA SER A 30 27.43 -13.28 -33.02
C SER A 30 26.00 -12.75 -33.19
N ASN A 31 25.07 -13.66 -33.37
CA ASN A 31 23.68 -13.39 -33.09
C ASN A 31 23.62 -13.05 -31.59
N THR A 32 23.67 -11.79 -31.23
CA THR A 32 23.09 -11.32 -29.98
C THR A 32 21.60 -11.56 -30.10
N SER A 33 21.16 -12.75 -29.69
CA SER A 33 19.79 -12.93 -29.28
C SER A 33 19.59 -11.94 -28.13
N GLU A 34 18.77 -10.93 -28.33
CA GLU A 34 18.13 -10.21 -27.23
C GLU A 34 17.43 -11.28 -26.41
N GLY A 35 18.08 -11.70 -25.31
CA GLY A 35 17.52 -12.65 -24.38
C GLY A 35 16.30 -11.98 -23.77
N THR A 36 15.12 -12.39 -24.18
CA THR A 36 13.90 -12.08 -23.43
C THR A 36 14.12 -12.64 -22.03
N THR A 37 14.28 -11.76 -21.06
CA THR A 37 14.39 -12.14 -19.65
C THR A 37 13.13 -12.92 -19.31
N GLN A 38 13.26 -14.23 -19.13
CA GLN A 38 12.14 -15.08 -18.78
C GLN A 38 11.95 -15.01 -17.26
N TYR A 39 10.96 -14.26 -16.81
CA TYR A 39 10.61 -14.18 -15.40
C TYR A 39 9.95 -15.46 -14.92
N LYS A 40 10.44 -16.03 -13.82
CA LYS A 40 9.94 -17.30 -13.23
C LYS A 40 8.43 -17.29 -12.99
N TYR A 41 7.91 -16.18 -12.50
CA TYR A 41 6.49 -16.00 -12.15
C TYR A 41 5.71 -15.18 -13.18
N GLY A 42 6.37 -14.76 -14.27
CA GLY A 42 5.76 -14.01 -15.36
C GLY A 42 5.30 -12.60 -14.94
N LYS A 43 4.31 -12.09 -15.68
CA LYS A 43 3.75 -10.77 -15.46
C LYS A 43 2.70 -10.79 -14.37
N ILE A 44 2.77 -9.81 -13.45
CA ILE A 44 1.79 -9.61 -12.38
C ILE A 44 1.44 -8.13 -12.23
N ASP A 45 0.22 -7.86 -11.79
CA ASP A 45 -0.21 -6.52 -11.40
C ASP A 45 -0.07 -6.36 -9.88
N ILE A 46 0.53 -5.23 -9.47
CA ILE A 46 0.62 -4.82 -8.05
C ILE A 46 0.08 -3.40 -7.92
N PRO A 47 -0.91 -3.14 -7.04
CA PRO A 47 -1.35 -1.79 -6.73
C PRO A 47 -0.23 -0.97 -6.10
N GLY A 48 0.13 0.13 -6.74
CA GLY A 48 1.25 0.97 -6.31
C GLY A 48 1.25 2.35 -6.96
N LYS A 49 0.07 2.84 -7.37
CA LYS A 49 -0.11 4.19 -7.95
C LYS A 49 -1.17 4.97 -7.20
N ASP A 50 -1.06 4.97 -5.87
CA ASP A 50 -1.99 5.67 -4.97
C ASP A 50 -1.47 7.02 -4.47
N GLY A 51 -0.22 7.36 -4.77
CA GLY A 51 0.38 8.62 -4.36
C GLY A 51 0.85 8.67 -2.90
N ALA A 52 0.66 7.60 -2.15
CA ALA A 52 1.02 7.52 -0.75
C ALA A 52 2.54 7.37 -0.56
N LEU A 53 3.16 8.28 0.19
CA LEU A 53 4.59 8.21 0.47
C LEU A 53 4.97 6.97 1.30
N CYS A 54 4.08 6.53 2.19
CA CYS A 54 4.26 5.33 3.02
C CYS A 54 4.32 4.03 2.19
N GLY A 55 3.84 4.05 0.93
CA GLY A 55 4.00 2.99 -0.05
C GLY A 55 5.41 2.86 -0.65
N ALA A 56 6.40 3.63 -0.18
CA ALA A 56 7.77 3.64 -0.69
C ALA A 56 8.38 2.25 -0.99
N PRO A 57 8.18 1.20 -0.19
CA PRO A 57 8.76 -0.12 -0.49
C PRO A 57 8.31 -0.69 -1.84
N ILE A 58 7.08 -0.43 -2.29
CA ILE A 58 6.60 -0.88 -3.61
C ILE A 58 7.37 -0.18 -4.73
N TYR A 59 7.51 1.15 -4.62
CA TYR A 59 8.18 1.97 -5.64
C TYR A 59 9.66 1.61 -5.74
N ILE A 60 10.31 1.45 -4.59
CA ILE A 60 11.74 1.10 -4.53
C ILE A 60 11.97 -0.34 -4.99
N ALA A 61 11.10 -1.30 -4.63
CA ALA A 61 11.21 -2.67 -5.15
C ALA A 61 11.09 -2.71 -6.68
N TYR A 62 10.22 -1.89 -7.25
CA TYR A 62 10.05 -1.76 -8.69
C TYR A 62 11.26 -1.08 -9.36
N GLU A 63 11.67 0.11 -8.91
CA GLU A 63 12.72 0.92 -9.54
C GLU A 63 14.14 0.35 -9.33
N LYS A 64 14.39 -0.33 -8.21
CA LYS A 64 15.67 -1.02 -7.94
C LYS A 64 15.72 -2.42 -8.56
N GLY A 65 14.62 -2.89 -9.17
CA GLY A 65 14.58 -4.19 -9.83
C GLY A 65 14.45 -5.39 -8.87
N PHE A 66 14.13 -5.20 -7.59
CA PHE A 66 14.02 -6.29 -6.63
C PHE A 66 12.91 -7.28 -6.98
N PHE A 67 11.81 -6.82 -7.58
CA PHE A 67 10.80 -7.73 -8.12
C PHE A 67 11.33 -8.56 -9.30
N ALA A 68 12.12 -7.93 -10.17
CA ALA A 68 12.74 -8.62 -11.31
C ALA A 68 13.75 -9.69 -10.87
N GLU A 69 14.57 -9.39 -9.86
CA GLU A 69 15.49 -10.34 -9.23
C GLU A 69 14.78 -11.57 -8.66
N GLU A 70 13.58 -11.37 -8.10
CA GLU A 70 12.73 -12.43 -7.55
C GLU A 70 11.88 -13.14 -8.61
N GLY A 71 12.05 -12.79 -9.88
CA GLY A 71 11.43 -13.48 -11.02
C GLY A 71 10.06 -12.94 -11.43
N PHE A 72 9.78 -11.66 -11.21
CA PHE A 72 8.52 -11.01 -11.58
C PHE A 72 8.70 -9.91 -12.62
N ASP A 73 7.83 -9.90 -13.63
CA ASP A 73 7.56 -8.74 -14.47
C ASP A 73 6.38 -7.97 -13.86
N VAL A 74 6.68 -6.96 -13.05
CA VAL A 74 5.65 -6.21 -12.32
C VAL A 74 5.11 -5.06 -13.16
N ASN A 75 3.79 -4.98 -13.25
CA ASN A 75 3.07 -3.80 -13.72
C ASN A 75 2.43 -3.11 -12.51
N LEU A 76 2.88 -1.88 -12.21
CA LEU A 76 2.23 -1.08 -11.17
C LEU A 76 0.92 -0.52 -11.70
N ILE A 77 -0.18 -0.79 -10.98
CA ILE A 77 -1.53 -0.33 -11.33
C ILE A 77 -2.09 0.62 -10.27
N SER A 78 -3.06 1.44 -10.67
CA SER A 78 -3.94 2.14 -9.74
C SER A 78 -5.10 1.22 -9.39
N ALA A 79 -5.42 1.09 -8.11
CA ALA A 79 -6.53 0.27 -7.64
C ALA A 79 -7.10 0.86 -6.34
N ASP A 80 -8.40 1.08 -6.33
CA ASP A 80 -9.13 1.44 -5.12
C ASP A 80 -9.26 0.25 -4.14
N SER A 81 -9.82 0.50 -2.97
CA SER A 81 -9.98 -0.52 -1.92
C SER A 81 -10.77 -1.74 -2.41
N GLU A 82 -11.86 -1.53 -3.15
CA GLU A 82 -12.69 -2.63 -3.65
C GLU A 82 -11.97 -3.46 -4.72
N THR A 83 -11.27 -2.82 -5.65
CA THR A 83 -10.45 -3.51 -6.67
C THR A 83 -9.35 -4.35 -6.01
N ARG A 84 -8.70 -3.85 -4.95
CA ARG A 84 -7.70 -4.59 -4.17
C ARG A 84 -8.32 -5.81 -3.50
N LYS A 85 -9.47 -5.67 -2.82
CA LYS A 85 -10.20 -6.77 -2.17
C LYS A 85 -10.62 -7.84 -3.17
N ILE A 86 -11.20 -7.44 -4.30
CA ILE A 86 -11.61 -8.37 -5.37
C ILE A 86 -10.41 -9.10 -5.94
N GLY A 87 -9.33 -8.39 -6.27
CA GLY A 87 -8.11 -8.96 -6.85
C GLY A 87 -7.42 -9.95 -5.91
N LEU A 88 -7.33 -9.63 -4.62
CA LEU A 88 -6.83 -10.53 -3.59
C LEU A 88 -7.72 -11.77 -3.43
N ASN A 89 -9.04 -11.57 -3.33
CA ASN A 89 -9.99 -12.66 -3.10
C ASN A 89 -10.00 -13.69 -4.23
N ASN A 90 -9.86 -13.25 -5.48
CA ASN A 90 -9.82 -14.14 -6.66
C ASN A 90 -8.40 -14.58 -7.05
N GLY A 91 -7.35 -13.99 -6.48
CA GLY A 91 -5.94 -14.30 -6.72
C GLY A 91 -5.33 -13.64 -7.97
N THR A 92 -6.03 -12.68 -8.61
CA THR A 92 -5.46 -11.92 -9.74
C THR A 92 -4.43 -10.89 -9.28
N ILE A 93 -4.58 -10.39 -8.05
CA ILE A 93 -3.56 -9.60 -7.35
C ILE A 93 -3.03 -10.47 -6.22
N PRO A 94 -1.75 -10.87 -6.27
CA PRO A 94 -1.20 -11.83 -5.29
C PRO A 94 -0.93 -11.21 -3.92
N ILE A 95 -0.56 -9.92 -3.88
CA ILE A 95 -0.16 -9.19 -2.68
C ILE A 95 -0.52 -7.71 -2.82
N VAL A 96 -0.91 -7.08 -1.71
CA VAL A 96 -1.11 -5.63 -1.61
C VAL A 96 -0.56 -5.11 -0.29
N ASN A 97 -0.21 -3.83 -0.25
CA ASN A 97 -0.15 -3.07 0.99
C ASN A 97 -1.56 -2.66 1.41
N GLY A 98 -1.80 -2.65 2.69
CA GLY A 98 -3.06 -2.23 3.30
C GLY A 98 -2.84 -2.01 4.79
N ASP A 99 -3.89 -1.68 5.48
CA ASP A 99 -3.91 -1.41 6.90
C ASP A 99 -5.03 -2.23 7.59
N PHE A 100 -5.26 -2.01 8.86
CA PHE A 100 -6.23 -2.81 9.62
C PHE A 100 -7.70 -2.54 9.24
N GLN A 101 -8.03 -1.59 8.35
CA GLN A 101 -9.39 -1.47 7.78
C GLN A 101 -9.82 -2.72 6.99
N PHE A 102 -8.87 -3.57 6.55
CA PHE A 102 -9.18 -4.84 5.91
C PHE A 102 -9.77 -5.88 6.88
N PHE A 103 -9.54 -5.77 8.18
CA PHE A 103 -9.95 -6.80 9.14
C PHE A 103 -11.47 -7.06 9.14
N PRO A 104 -12.36 -6.04 9.14
CA PRO A 104 -13.79 -6.29 8.98
C PRO A 104 -14.15 -7.02 7.69
N SER A 105 -13.50 -6.67 6.57
CA SER A 105 -13.75 -7.35 5.29
C SER A 105 -13.30 -8.82 5.31
N ILE A 106 -12.23 -9.14 6.05
CA ILE A 106 -11.78 -10.53 6.23
C ILE A 106 -12.79 -11.31 7.09
N GLU A 107 -13.32 -10.69 8.15
CA GLU A 107 -14.37 -11.27 8.97
C GLU A 107 -15.64 -11.55 8.13
N GLU A 108 -15.95 -10.70 7.16
CA GLU A 108 -17.06 -10.86 6.22
C GLU A 108 -16.78 -11.85 5.08
N GLY A 109 -15.59 -12.44 5.05
CA GLY A 109 -15.26 -13.55 4.15
C GLY A 109 -14.31 -13.28 3.01
N VAL A 110 -13.65 -12.11 2.96
CA VAL A 110 -12.56 -11.85 2.01
C VAL A 110 -11.38 -12.78 2.33
N LYS A 111 -10.95 -13.58 1.36
CA LYS A 111 -9.94 -14.64 1.53
C LYS A 111 -8.53 -14.12 1.35
N VAL A 112 -8.03 -13.48 2.38
CA VAL A 112 -6.66 -12.94 2.44
C VAL A 112 -6.02 -13.22 3.79
N LYS A 113 -4.70 -13.10 3.85
CA LYS A 113 -3.92 -13.20 5.08
C LYS A 113 -3.00 -11.99 5.22
N VAL A 114 -2.84 -11.49 6.43
CA VAL A 114 -1.68 -10.67 6.79
C VAL A 114 -0.46 -11.55 6.75
N VAL A 115 0.57 -11.17 6.02
CA VAL A 115 1.79 -11.98 5.84
C VAL A 115 3.06 -11.29 6.31
N ASP A 116 3.05 -9.96 6.44
CA ASP A 116 4.17 -9.18 6.97
C ASP A 116 3.73 -7.78 7.42
N GLY A 117 4.58 -7.11 8.22
CA GLY A 117 4.45 -5.70 8.54
C GLY A 117 5.05 -4.82 7.45
N LEU A 118 4.40 -3.70 7.15
CA LEU A 118 4.89 -2.77 6.15
C LEU A 118 5.63 -1.59 6.80
N HIS A 119 4.95 -0.84 7.66
CA HIS A 119 5.50 0.33 8.35
C HIS A 119 4.64 0.76 9.53
N ASN A 120 5.19 1.66 10.35
CA ASN A 120 4.50 2.30 11.46
C ASN A 120 3.88 3.63 11.03
N GLY A 121 2.94 4.14 11.76
CA GLY A 121 2.21 5.39 11.71
C GLY A 121 2.29 6.26 10.45
N CYS A 122 1.14 6.56 9.87
CA CYS A 122 1.01 7.46 8.72
C CYS A 122 -0.28 8.28 8.77
N ILE A 123 -0.83 8.48 9.97
CA ILE A 123 -2.09 9.24 10.17
C ILE A 123 -1.84 10.33 11.19
N LYS A 124 -2.32 11.52 10.87
CA LYS A 124 -2.29 12.69 11.74
C LYS A 124 -3.65 13.34 11.83
N PHE A 125 -4.01 13.81 13.02
CA PHE A 125 -5.16 14.71 13.16
C PHE A 125 -4.65 16.12 13.28
N VAL A 126 -5.14 16.97 12.40
CA VAL A 126 -4.76 18.38 12.36
C VAL A 126 -5.96 19.27 12.63
N VAL A 127 -5.68 20.40 13.23
CA VAL A 127 -6.65 21.46 13.49
C VAL A 127 -6.10 22.78 12.98
N PRO A 128 -6.94 23.78 12.66
CA PRO A 128 -6.46 25.13 12.38
C PRO A 128 -5.53 25.63 13.48
N LYS A 129 -4.52 26.40 13.14
CA LYS A 129 -3.46 26.87 14.05
C LYS A 129 -4.02 27.51 15.35
N ASP A 130 -5.07 28.30 15.20
CA ASP A 130 -5.70 29.03 16.30
C ASP A 130 -6.83 28.25 16.98
N SER A 131 -7.03 26.97 16.64
CA SER A 131 -8.04 26.11 17.25
C SER A 131 -7.83 25.99 18.76
N PRO A 132 -8.88 26.01 19.60
CA PRO A 132 -8.79 25.79 21.04
C PRO A 132 -8.48 24.33 21.42
N ILE A 133 -8.64 23.36 20.49
CA ILE A 133 -8.43 21.93 20.76
C ILE A 133 -6.94 21.67 21.01
N LYS A 134 -6.59 21.16 22.19
CA LYS A 134 -5.19 20.87 22.59
C LYS A 134 -4.98 19.45 23.10
N THR A 135 -6.00 18.87 23.69
CA THR A 135 -5.96 17.54 24.29
C THR A 135 -7.10 16.67 23.72
N VAL A 136 -7.09 15.38 24.02
CA VAL A 136 -8.13 14.46 23.56
C VAL A 136 -9.51 14.83 24.14
N GLU A 137 -9.56 15.36 25.36
CA GLU A 137 -10.79 15.77 26.03
C GLU A 137 -11.52 16.89 25.28
N ASP A 138 -10.79 17.74 24.57
CA ASP A 138 -11.33 18.84 23.77
C ASP A 138 -12.10 18.36 22.54
N PHE A 139 -12.01 17.08 22.20
CA PHE A 139 -12.72 16.49 21.07
C PHE A 139 -14.21 16.27 21.34
N LYS A 140 -14.64 16.30 22.59
CA LYS A 140 -16.04 16.13 22.94
C LYS A 140 -16.92 17.20 22.29
N GLY A 141 -17.96 16.78 21.58
CA GLY A 141 -18.85 17.66 20.81
C GLY A 141 -18.29 18.12 19.46
N LYS A 142 -17.13 17.60 19.02
CA LYS A 142 -16.45 18.06 17.82
C LYS A 142 -16.85 17.27 16.56
N LYS A 143 -16.70 17.94 15.42
CA LYS A 143 -16.84 17.36 14.08
C LYS A 143 -15.46 17.02 13.54
N ILE A 144 -15.28 15.80 13.08
CA ILE A 144 -14.02 15.26 12.56
C ILE A 144 -14.22 14.88 11.09
N ALA A 145 -13.48 15.51 10.20
CA ALA A 145 -13.41 15.09 8.81
C ALA A 145 -12.58 13.81 8.69
N ILE A 146 -13.03 12.89 7.86
CA ILE A 146 -12.41 11.61 7.56
C ILE A 146 -12.54 11.34 6.07
N ASP A 147 -11.69 10.46 5.50
CA ASP A 147 -11.76 10.03 4.11
C ASP A 147 -13.01 9.18 3.81
N GLU A 148 -13.28 8.17 4.65
CA GLU A 148 -14.45 7.30 4.51
C GLU A 148 -14.91 6.73 5.85
N VAL A 149 -16.18 6.39 5.94
CA VAL A 149 -16.72 5.68 7.11
C VAL A 149 -16.17 4.25 7.13
N GLY A 150 -15.50 3.89 8.23
CA GLY A 150 -14.82 2.60 8.37
C GLY A 150 -13.39 2.58 7.81
N GLY A 151 -12.94 3.68 7.19
CA GLY A 151 -11.55 3.87 6.79
C GLY A 151 -10.59 3.95 7.98
N THR A 152 -9.30 3.84 7.73
CA THR A 152 -8.31 3.81 8.82
C THR A 152 -8.23 5.10 9.62
N PRO A 153 -8.28 6.33 9.04
CA PRO A 153 -8.41 7.54 9.83
C PRO A 153 -9.61 7.54 10.78
N HIS A 154 -10.78 7.05 10.32
CA HIS A 154 -11.97 6.89 11.16
C HIS A 154 -11.76 5.86 12.28
N GLN A 155 -11.19 4.69 11.96
CA GLN A 155 -10.91 3.65 12.97
C GLN A 155 -9.90 4.13 14.01
N VAL A 156 -8.81 4.81 13.57
CA VAL A 156 -7.79 5.38 14.49
C VAL A 156 -8.41 6.42 15.40
N ALA A 157 -9.21 7.35 14.86
CA ALA A 157 -9.90 8.35 15.66
C ALA A 157 -10.84 7.72 16.68
N SER A 158 -11.63 6.71 16.24
CA SER A 158 -12.54 5.99 17.14
C SER A 158 -11.79 5.26 18.26
N LEU A 159 -10.69 4.55 17.93
CA LEU A 159 -9.87 3.86 18.92
C LEU A 159 -9.25 4.83 19.93
N TRP A 160 -8.70 5.94 19.46
CA TRP A 160 -8.06 6.93 20.31
C TRP A 160 -9.04 7.61 21.24
N LEU A 161 -10.20 8.01 20.73
CA LEU A 161 -11.25 8.68 21.50
C LEU A 161 -11.89 7.74 22.54
N GLU A 162 -12.24 6.50 22.14
CA GLU A 162 -12.82 5.51 23.07
C GLU A 162 -11.85 5.17 24.22
N LYS A 163 -10.53 5.11 23.97
CA LYS A 163 -9.50 4.95 25.02
C LYS A 163 -9.49 6.12 26.01
N ALA A 164 -9.87 7.31 25.58
CA ALA A 164 -10.02 8.50 26.43
C ALA A 164 -11.42 8.61 27.07
N GLY A 165 -12.31 7.65 26.83
CA GLY A 165 -13.68 7.65 27.35
C GLY A 165 -14.61 8.62 26.60
N ILE A 166 -14.25 8.98 25.35
CA ILE A 166 -15.07 9.80 24.46
C ILE A 166 -15.71 8.87 23.44
N SER A 167 -17.03 8.79 23.44
CA SER A 167 -17.74 7.86 22.56
C SER A 167 -17.66 8.29 21.10
N ALA A 168 -17.13 7.40 20.26
CA ALA A 168 -17.02 7.56 18.81
C ALA A 168 -18.14 6.84 18.03
N LYS A 169 -19.21 6.43 18.73
CA LYS A 169 -20.33 5.68 18.11
C LYS A 169 -21.05 6.55 17.06
N PRO A 170 -21.50 5.93 15.95
CA PRO A 170 -22.21 6.65 14.88
C PRO A 170 -23.52 7.34 15.34
N GLN A 171 -24.19 6.76 16.35
CA GLN A 171 -25.39 7.30 16.95
C GLN A 171 -25.15 7.53 18.44
N ASP A 172 -25.54 8.69 18.93
CA ASP A 172 -25.38 9.09 20.33
C ASP A 172 -23.92 9.14 20.83
N GLY A 173 -22.96 9.26 19.90
CA GLY A 173 -21.56 9.48 20.24
C GLY A 173 -21.26 10.90 20.69
N ASP A 174 -20.11 11.08 21.32
CA ASP A 174 -19.62 12.39 21.76
C ASP A 174 -19.00 13.23 20.63
N VAL A 175 -18.77 12.63 19.44
CA VAL A 175 -18.19 13.27 18.24
C VAL A 175 -19.04 12.96 17.00
N THR A 176 -18.86 13.75 15.96
CA THR A 176 -19.49 13.52 14.66
C THR A 176 -18.42 13.35 13.58
N PHE A 177 -18.45 12.24 12.85
CA PHE A 177 -17.57 12.02 11.68
C PHE A 177 -18.27 12.46 10.40
N LEU A 178 -17.55 13.21 9.57
CA LEU A 178 -18.02 13.69 8.27
C LEU A 178 -17.06 13.21 7.18
N PRO A 179 -17.53 12.36 6.24
CA PRO A 179 -16.67 11.83 5.17
C PRO A 179 -16.49 12.85 4.04
N TYR A 180 -15.26 12.95 3.54
CA TYR A 180 -14.86 13.75 2.39
C TYR A 180 -14.08 12.86 1.41
N SER A 181 -14.28 13.11 0.11
CA SER A 181 -13.63 12.30 -0.93
C SER A 181 -12.15 12.61 -1.16
N ASP A 182 -11.62 13.65 -0.51
CA ASP A 182 -10.25 14.12 -0.70
C ASP A 182 -9.78 14.85 0.55
N GLY A 183 -8.55 14.57 0.99
CA GLY A 183 -7.99 15.19 2.20
C GLY A 183 -7.79 16.70 2.10
N ASN A 184 -7.65 17.29 0.90
CA ASN A 184 -7.62 18.75 0.77
C ASN A 184 -8.98 19.35 1.07
N LEU A 185 -10.08 18.65 0.73
CA LEU A 185 -11.43 19.08 1.13
C LEU A 185 -11.62 19.00 2.64
N GLU A 186 -11.03 18.01 3.31
CA GLU A 186 -11.01 17.94 4.78
C GLU A 186 -10.30 19.15 5.39
N LEU A 187 -9.16 19.55 4.84
CA LEU A 187 -8.41 20.73 5.26
C LEU A 187 -9.22 22.01 5.05
N GLU A 188 -9.85 22.18 3.88
CA GLU A 188 -10.69 23.35 3.61
C GLU A 188 -11.91 23.41 4.53
N ALA A 189 -12.54 22.27 4.82
CA ALA A 189 -13.65 22.17 5.77
C ALA A 189 -13.20 22.57 7.20
N ALA A 190 -12.00 22.14 7.62
CA ALA A 190 -11.43 22.55 8.91
C ALA A 190 -11.09 24.05 8.93
N LYS A 191 -10.55 24.60 7.84
CA LYS A 191 -10.21 26.01 7.71
C LYS A 191 -11.45 26.91 7.73
N SER A 192 -12.53 26.46 7.11
CA SER A 192 -13.81 27.20 7.09
C SER A 192 -14.61 27.11 8.41
N GLY A 193 -14.25 26.16 9.29
CA GLY A 193 -14.98 25.87 10.52
C GLY A 193 -16.21 24.99 10.31
N GLU A 194 -16.36 24.34 9.16
CA GLU A 194 -17.40 23.32 8.91
C GLU A 194 -17.15 22.09 9.76
N VAL A 195 -15.87 21.71 9.92
CA VAL A 195 -15.38 20.71 10.88
C VAL A 195 -14.35 21.31 11.82
N ASP A 196 -14.10 20.65 12.93
CA ASP A 196 -13.12 21.11 13.93
C ASP A 196 -11.73 20.49 13.72
N VAL A 197 -11.69 19.27 13.15
CA VAL A 197 -10.49 18.43 13.00
C VAL A 197 -10.52 17.75 11.63
N ALA A 198 -9.35 17.61 11.01
CA ALA A 198 -9.16 16.73 9.84
C ALA A 198 -8.25 15.55 10.21
N ALA A 199 -8.71 14.33 9.93
CA ALA A 199 -7.98 13.08 10.19
C ALA A 199 -7.35 12.56 8.90
N LEU A 200 -6.08 12.88 8.68
CA LEU A 200 -5.42 12.79 7.39
C LEU A 200 -4.37 11.69 7.31
N TRP A 201 -4.23 11.14 6.12
CA TRP A 201 -3.06 10.37 5.75
C TRP A 201 -1.83 11.25 5.52
N ASP A 202 -0.64 10.75 5.85
CA ASP A 202 0.59 11.38 5.37
C ASP A 202 0.81 11.06 3.86
N PRO A 203 1.40 12.00 3.12
CA PRO A 203 2.11 13.20 3.61
C PRO A 203 1.25 14.43 3.88
N LEU A 204 -0.05 14.38 3.62
CA LEU A 204 -0.91 15.58 3.66
C LEU A 204 -1.01 16.19 5.05
N GLY A 205 -1.13 15.37 6.11
CA GLY A 205 -1.13 15.86 7.49
C GLY A 205 0.14 16.64 7.84
N SER A 206 1.30 16.13 7.41
CA SER A 206 2.59 16.79 7.64
C SER A 206 2.82 18.02 6.76
N ILE A 207 2.29 18.03 5.52
CA ILE A 207 2.30 19.21 4.65
C ILE A 207 1.44 20.33 5.27
N ALA A 208 0.25 19.98 5.78
CA ALA A 208 -0.64 20.92 6.45
C ALA A 208 0.04 21.54 7.70
N GLU A 209 0.70 20.74 8.53
CA GLU A 209 1.46 21.25 9.67
C GLU A 209 2.59 22.19 9.24
N LYS A 210 3.37 21.80 8.22
CA LYS A 210 4.50 22.61 7.72
C LYS A 210 4.05 23.93 7.10
N SER A 211 2.83 24.03 6.58
CA SER A 211 2.29 25.29 6.05
C SER A 211 2.18 26.38 7.12
N GLY A 212 2.05 25.99 8.39
CA GLY A 212 1.85 26.89 9.52
C GLY A 212 0.40 27.35 9.70
N ASP A 213 -0.53 26.91 8.83
CA ASP A 213 -1.97 27.18 8.94
C ASP A 213 -2.66 26.18 9.88
N TYR A 214 -2.02 25.02 10.09
CA TYR A 214 -2.53 23.93 10.92
C TYR A 214 -1.49 23.49 11.95
N ARG A 215 -1.93 22.76 12.95
CA ARG A 215 -1.08 22.03 13.89
C ARG A 215 -1.59 20.63 14.12
N VAL A 216 -0.68 19.70 14.34
CA VAL A 216 -0.98 18.33 14.70
C VAL A 216 -1.43 18.26 16.16
N VAL A 217 -2.52 17.56 16.43
CA VAL A 217 -3.03 17.26 17.77
C VAL A 217 -2.96 15.77 18.10
N PHE A 218 -2.79 14.94 17.10
CA PHE A 218 -2.54 13.51 17.22
C PHE A 218 -1.62 13.04 16.08
N ASP A 219 -0.66 12.20 16.40
CA ASP A 219 0.23 11.53 15.44
C ASP A 219 0.33 10.05 15.80
N LEU A 220 -0.15 9.18 14.90
CA LEU A 220 -0.18 7.74 15.08
C LEU A 220 1.21 7.14 15.36
N SER A 221 2.28 7.76 14.82
CA SER A 221 3.65 7.28 15.00
C SER A 221 4.20 7.51 16.40
N THR A 222 3.67 8.50 17.11
CA THR A 222 4.20 8.95 18.42
C THR A 222 3.24 8.76 19.58
N ASP A 223 1.94 8.57 19.31
CA ASP A 223 0.95 8.34 20.37
C ASP A 223 1.25 7.05 21.14
N PRO A 224 1.28 7.08 22.49
CA PRO A 224 1.68 5.92 23.31
C PRO A 224 0.86 4.64 23.08
N ALA A 225 -0.39 4.75 22.62
CA ALA A 225 -1.23 3.58 22.34
C ALA A 225 -0.82 2.87 21.04
N PHE A 226 -0.18 3.58 20.11
CA PHE A 226 0.08 3.09 18.74
C PHE A 226 1.57 3.09 18.39
N ALA A 227 2.39 3.89 19.06
CA ALA A 227 3.81 4.01 18.75
C ALA A 227 4.52 2.65 18.71
N GLY A 228 5.32 2.44 17.66
CA GLY A 228 6.06 1.21 17.43
C GLY A 228 5.23 0.06 16.87
N LYS A 229 3.92 0.21 16.65
CA LYS A 229 3.08 -0.83 16.03
C LYS A 229 2.98 -0.62 14.52
N TYR A 230 2.93 -1.73 13.80
CA TYR A 230 2.59 -1.69 12.38
C TYR A 230 1.13 -1.26 12.22
N CYS A 231 0.90 -0.09 11.64
CA CYS A 231 -0.45 0.31 11.22
C CYS A 231 -0.79 -0.24 9.83
N CYS A 232 0.24 -0.47 9.03
CA CYS A 232 0.13 -0.99 7.68
C CYS A 232 0.84 -2.34 7.55
N PHE A 233 0.23 -3.23 6.76
CA PHE A 233 0.62 -4.62 6.59
C PHE A 233 0.71 -4.99 5.11
N LEU A 234 1.36 -6.11 4.82
CA LEU A 234 1.27 -6.79 3.54
C LEU A 234 0.22 -7.89 3.62
N TYR A 235 -0.74 -7.84 2.71
CA TYR A 235 -1.82 -8.81 2.58
C TYR A 235 -1.59 -9.69 1.35
N ALA A 236 -1.65 -11.00 1.52
CA ALA A 236 -1.56 -11.94 0.44
C ALA A 236 -2.89 -12.64 0.19
N SER A 237 -3.19 -12.92 -1.07
CA SER A 237 -4.32 -13.77 -1.47
C SER A 237 -4.19 -15.17 -0.86
N SER A 238 -5.19 -15.62 -0.11
CA SER A 238 -5.19 -17.00 0.42
C SER A 238 -5.12 -18.03 -0.70
N LYS A 239 -5.76 -17.76 -1.85
CA LYS A 239 -5.71 -18.63 -3.03
C LYS A 239 -4.29 -18.80 -3.56
N VAL A 240 -3.52 -17.70 -3.63
CA VAL A 240 -2.12 -17.76 -4.10
C VAL A 240 -1.21 -18.37 -3.04
N LEU A 241 -1.45 -18.08 -1.75
CA LEU A 241 -0.72 -18.71 -0.65
C LEU A 241 -0.86 -20.24 -0.65
N ASP A 242 -2.07 -20.75 -0.93
CA ASP A 242 -2.36 -22.19 -0.96
C ASP A 242 -1.80 -22.88 -2.20
N SER A 243 -1.85 -22.23 -3.39
CA SER A 243 -1.44 -22.84 -4.64
C SER A 243 0.01 -22.58 -5.03
N GLU A 244 0.56 -21.43 -4.67
CA GLU A 244 1.90 -20.96 -5.06
C GLU A 244 2.63 -20.28 -3.89
N PRO A 245 2.84 -20.93 -2.73
CA PRO A 245 3.42 -20.29 -1.54
C PRO A 245 4.80 -19.69 -1.79
N GLU A 246 5.61 -20.27 -2.65
CA GLU A 246 6.92 -19.72 -3.03
C GLU A 246 6.82 -18.39 -3.77
N LYS A 247 5.73 -18.16 -4.50
CA LYS A 247 5.47 -16.88 -5.17
C LYS A 247 5.29 -15.75 -4.15
N ILE A 248 4.54 -15.99 -3.08
CA ILE A 248 4.38 -15.04 -2.00
C ILE A 248 5.68 -14.83 -1.23
N SER A 249 6.45 -15.90 -0.96
CA SER A 249 7.78 -15.80 -0.34
C SER A 249 8.72 -14.91 -1.17
N SER A 250 8.76 -15.08 -2.49
CA SER A 250 9.57 -14.26 -3.41
C SER A 250 9.10 -12.80 -3.45
N LEU A 251 7.78 -12.54 -3.43
CA LEU A 251 7.25 -11.17 -3.34
C LEU A 251 7.67 -10.50 -2.03
N LEU A 252 7.55 -11.20 -0.90
CA LEU A 252 7.99 -10.69 0.40
C LEU A 252 9.51 -10.43 0.43
N SER A 253 10.33 -11.28 -0.22
CA SER A 253 11.76 -11.02 -0.39
C SER A 253 12.02 -9.67 -1.06
N ALA A 254 11.33 -9.38 -2.17
CA ALA A 254 11.46 -8.11 -2.87
C ALA A 254 11.05 -6.91 -2.00
N TYR A 255 9.95 -7.02 -1.24
CA TYR A 255 9.51 -5.97 -0.30
C TYR A 255 10.52 -5.76 0.82
N ARG A 256 11.04 -6.84 1.42
CA ARG A 256 12.03 -6.75 2.52
C ARG A 256 13.35 -6.16 2.06
N LYS A 257 13.83 -6.49 0.84
CA LYS A 257 14.98 -5.84 0.23
C LYS A 257 14.75 -4.33 0.08
N ALA A 258 13.56 -3.92 -0.37
CA ALA A 258 13.21 -2.52 -0.52
C ALA A 258 13.14 -1.79 0.83
N GLN A 259 12.50 -2.37 1.84
CA GLN A 259 12.42 -1.81 3.19
C GLN A 259 13.82 -1.60 3.79
N ASN A 260 14.67 -2.63 3.70
CA ASN A 260 16.06 -2.54 4.16
C ASN A 260 16.83 -1.46 3.40
N TRP A 261 16.71 -1.43 2.07
CA TRP A 261 17.39 -0.45 1.24
C TRP A 261 16.94 0.99 1.56
N ILE A 262 15.64 1.22 1.80
CA ILE A 262 15.11 2.54 2.19
C ILE A 262 15.69 2.98 3.54
N ALA A 263 15.74 2.08 4.53
CA ALA A 263 16.30 2.38 5.84
C ALA A 263 17.76 2.82 5.76
N GLU A 264 18.53 2.22 4.84
CA GLU A 264 19.95 2.57 4.61
C GLU A 264 20.14 3.80 3.71
N ASN A 265 19.15 4.09 2.82
CA ASN A 265 19.27 5.11 1.76
C ASN A 265 18.03 6.01 1.68
N PRO A 266 17.54 6.63 2.77
CA PRO A 266 16.26 7.37 2.77
C PRO A 266 16.26 8.53 1.78
N LYS A 267 17.38 9.22 1.64
CA LYS A 267 17.56 10.35 0.73
C LYS A 267 17.44 9.97 -0.74
N GLU A 268 18.08 8.84 -1.12
CA GLU A 268 18.00 8.32 -2.49
C GLU A 268 16.60 7.77 -2.78
N ALA A 269 15.96 7.11 -1.79
CA ALA A 269 14.57 6.67 -1.90
C ALA A 269 13.63 7.84 -2.22
N VAL A 270 13.73 8.93 -1.48
CA VAL A 270 12.94 10.14 -1.72
C VAL A 270 13.23 10.75 -3.10
N ALA A 271 14.50 10.77 -3.52
CA ALA A 271 14.85 11.27 -4.86
C ALA A 271 14.15 10.45 -5.96
N ILE A 272 14.21 9.11 -5.89
CA ILE A 272 13.54 8.21 -6.83
C ILE A 272 12.02 8.46 -6.83
N ILE A 273 11.39 8.50 -5.65
CA ILE A 273 9.93 8.67 -5.50
C ILE A 273 9.48 10.01 -6.11
N SER A 274 10.21 11.09 -5.83
CA SER A 274 9.90 12.44 -6.35
C SER A 274 10.12 12.53 -7.85
N ASP A 275 11.26 12.06 -8.36
CA ASP A 275 11.60 12.16 -9.79
C ASP A 275 10.64 11.32 -10.65
N LYS A 276 10.12 10.21 -10.12
CA LYS A 276 9.13 9.33 -10.77
C LYS A 276 7.67 9.73 -10.47
N LYS A 277 7.46 10.74 -9.63
CA LYS A 277 6.14 11.24 -9.21
C LYS A 277 5.23 10.18 -8.61
N TYR A 278 5.81 9.30 -7.79
CA TYR A 278 5.05 8.28 -7.05
C TYR A 278 4.29 8.86 -5.85
N SER A 279 4.68 10.01 -5.34
CA SER A 279 3.97 10.75 -4.29
C SER A 279 3.85 12.22 -4.68
N ALA A 280 2.80 12.88 -4.16
CA ALA A 280 2.51 14.28 -4.42
C ALA A 280 3.33 15.26 -3.55
N ILE A 281 4.28 14.77 -2.74
CA ILE A 281 5.10 15.64 -1.90
C ILE A 281 6.29 16.20 -2.69
N ASP A 282 6.31 17.52 -2.88
CA ASP A 282 7.40 18.24 -3.54
C ASP A 282 8.58 18.56 -2.59
N ASP A 283 8.31 18.63 -1.30
CA ASP A 283 9.28 18.93 -0.26
C ASP A 283 10.12 17.72 0.10
N LYS A 284 11.28 17.60 -0.54
CA LYS A 284 12.20 16.44 -0.36
C LYS A 284 12.72 16.32 1.09
N GLU A 285 12.89 17.43 1.82
CA GLU A 285 13.35 17.37 3.22
C GLU A 285 12.24 16.81 4.14
N LEU A 286 11.01 17.25 3.93
CA LEU A 286 9.86 16.71 4.66
C LEU A 286 9.64 15.24 4.29
N ALA A 287 9.73 14.89 3.00
CA ALA A 287 9.61 13.51 2.54
C ALA A 287 10.66 12.58 3.16
N GLU A 288 11.91 13.03 3.30
CA GLU A 288 12.98 12.26 3.95
C GLU A 288 12.67 12.02 5.44
N LYS A 289 12.24 13.06 6.16
CA LYS A 289 11.81 12.92 7.56
C LYS A 289 10.67 11.91 7.72
N LEU A 290 9.68 11.96 6.83
CA LEU A 290 8.54 11.03 6.86
C LEU A 290 8.95 9.60 6.54
N VAL A 291 9.75 9.39 5.50
CA VAL A 291 10.24 8.06 5.12
C VAL A 291 11.02 7.41 6.26
N VAL A 292 11.82 8.19 7.00
CA VAL A 292 12.53 7.72 8.21
C VAL A 292 11.54 7.41 9.35
N SER A 293 10.53 8.26 9.56
CA SER A 293 9.56 8.08 10.66
C SER A 293 8.66 6.87 10.49
N TYR A 294 8.45 6.40 9.27
CA TYR A 294 7.66 5.17 9.01
C TYR A 294 8.33 3.91 9.56
N ALA A 295 9.60 3.96 9.91
CA ALA A 295 10.35 2.87 10.55
C ALA A 295 10.14 1.53 9.82
N TYR A 296 10.45 1.50 8.52
CA TYR A 296 10.37 0.26 7.73
C TYR A 296 11.28 -0.81 8.35
N PRO A 297 10.76 -2.03 8.63
CA PRO A 297 11.54 -3.06 9.28
C PRO A 297 12.70 -3.54 8.41
N THR A 298 13.89 -3.55 8.97
CA THR A 298 15.09 -4.04 8.30
C THR A 298 15.20 -5.57 8.36
N ILE A 299 16.02 -6.16 7.49
CA ILE A 299 16.33 -7.59 7.52
C ILE A 299 16.94 -7.96 8.88
N LYS A 300 17.88 -7.15 9.38
CA LYS A 300 18.53 -7.38 10.68
C LYS A 300 17.53 -7.39 11.86
N GLU A 301 16.59 -6.47 11.88
CA GLU A 301 15.54 -6.44 12.92
C GLU A 301 14.67 -7.70 12.88
N ARG A 302 14.30 -8.16 11.68
CA ARG A 302 13.53 -9.41 11.51
C ARG A 302 14.30 -10.64 11.99
N GLU A 303 15.59 -10.75 11.65
CA GLU A 303 16.47 -11.86 12.06
C GLU A 303 16.70 -11.88 13.57
N SER A 304 16.73 -10.72 14.22
CA SER A 304 16.87 -10.60 15.67
C SER A 304 15.58 -10.83 16.45
N GLY A 305 14.48 -11.20 15.78
CA GLY A 305 13.18 -11.42 16.41
C GLY A 305 12.40 -10.12 16.66
N GLY A 306 12.81 -9.00 16.06
CA GLY A 306 12.13 -7.71 16.19
C GLY A 306 10.84 -7.56 15.39
N SER A 307 10.42 -8.62 14.67
CA SER A 307 9.13 -8.60 13.97
C SER A 307 8.01 -8.98 14.92
N HIS A 308 7.10 -8.07 15.17
CA HIS A 308 5.94 -8.23 16.07
C HIS A 308 4.59 -8.17 15.34
N VAL A 309 4.57 -8.62 14.07
CA VAL A 309 3.36 -8.57 13.22
C VAL A 309 2.17 -9.29 13.84
N ALA A 310 2.39 -10.48 14.41
CA ALA A 310 1.33 -11.27 15.04
C ALA A 310 0.73 -10.55 16.26
N GLU A 311 1.58 -9.93 17.08
CA GLU A 311 1.21 -9.16 18.24
C GLU A 311 0.41 -7.92 17.86
N ASP A 312 0.81 -7.22 16.81
CA ASP A 312 0.11 -6.03 16.33
C ASP A 312 -1.23 -6.37 15.68
N VAL A 313 -1.28 -7.45 14.89
CA VAL A 313 -2.56 -7.97 14.36
C VAL A 313 -3.52 -8.29 15.52
N LYS A 314 -3.05 -9.00 16.54
CA LYS A 314 -3.85 -9.30 17.72
C LYS A 314 -4.30 -8.04 18.45
N TYR A 315 -3.41 -7.06 18.62
CA TYR A 315 -3.72 -5.78 19.21
C TYR A 315 -4.88 -5.08 18.47
N PHE A 316 -4.75 -4.86 17.18
CA PHE A 316 -5.79 -4.16 16.41
C PHE A 316 -7.09 -4.97 16.31
N VAL A 317 -7.03 -6.30 16.21
CA VAL A 317 -8.23 -7.15 16.25
C VAL A 317 -8.98 -6.96 17.57
N THR A 318 -8.26 -6.99 18.69
CA THR A 318 -8.85 -6.82 20.03
C THR A 318 -9.47 -5.42 20.18
N GLU A 319 -8.73 -4.39 19.81
CA GLU A 319 -9.19 -3.00 19.94
C GLU A 319 -10.39 -2.70 19.03
N LEU A 320 -10.36 -3.13 17.77
CA LEU A 320 -11.48 -2.97 16.84
C LEU A 320 -12.72 -3.74 17.28
N LYS A 321 -12.55 -4.92 17.92
CA LYS A 321 -13.65 -5.65 18.54
C LYS A 321 -14.26 -4.85 19.69
N ASN A 322 -13.42 -4.29 20.56
CA ASN A 322 -13.88 -3.53 21.74
C ASN A 322 -14.75 -2.33 21.36
N ILE A 323 -14.49 -1.70 20.22
CA ILE A 323 -15.26 -0.56 19.73
C ILE A 323 -16.33 -0.91 18.69
N GLY A 324 -16.53 -2.20 18.39
CA GLY A 324 -17.64 -2.70 17.58
C GLY A 324 -17.41 -2.74 16.07
N TYR A 325 -16.19 -2.53 15.59
CA TYR A 325 -15.84 -2.72 14.17
C TYR A 325 -15.73 -4.18 13.78
N LEU A 326 -15.43 -5.06 14.72
CA LEU A 326 -15.42 -6.52 14.53
C LEU A 326 -16.52 -7.16 15.38
N LYS A 327 -17.10 -8.25 14.89
CA LYS A 327 -18.21 -8.98 15.50
C LYS A 327 -17.75 -10.29 16.16
N THR A 328 -16.53 -10.76 15.86
CA THR A 328 -16.00 -12.04 16.35
C THR A 328 -16.17 -12.19 17.85
N ASP A 329 -16.57 -13.38 18.30
CA ASP A 329 -16.67 -13.72 19.73
C ASP A 329 -15.30 -14.09 20.33
N ASP A 330 -14.33 -14.48 19.49
CA ASP A 330 -12.97 -14.84 19.89
C ASP A 330 -11.93 -14.05 19.08
N PRO A 331 -11.52 -12.87 19.58
CA PRO A 331 -10.51 -12.03 18.92
C PRO A 331 -9.16 -12.74 18.73
N ASP A 332 -8.76 -13.61 19.67
CA ASP A 332 -7.49 -14.33 19.60
C ASP A 332 -7.52 -15.38 18.48
N ALA A 333 -8.60 -16.14 18.38
CA ALA A 333 -8.80 -17.09 17.29
C ALA A 333 -8.85 -16.38 15.93
N PHE A 334 -9.55 -15.24 15.85
CA PHE A 334 -9.64 -14.46 14.62
C PHE A 334 -8.28 -13.87 14.23
N ALA A 335 -7.52 -13.30 15.16
CA ALA A 335 -6.17 -12.78 14.89
C ALA A 335 -5.24 -13.87 14.35
N ASN A 336 -5.27 -15.05 14.96
CA ASN A 336 -4.51 -16.22 14.47
C ASN A 336 -4.99 -16.71 13.11
N GLN A 337 -6.30 -16.59 12.83
CA GLN A 337 -6.86 -16.96 11.53
C GLN A 337 -6.40 -16.03 10.42
N ILE A 338 -6.34 -14.73 10.66
CA ILE A 338 -6.04 -13.74 9.62
C ILE A 338 -4.54 -13.52 9.38
N TYR A 339 -3.69 -13.92 10.32
CA TYR A 339 -2.24 -13.87 10.18
C TYR A 339 -1.65 -15.19 9.72
N GLN A 340 -0.70 -15.14 8.81
CA GLN A 340 0.08 -16.31 8.38
C GLN A 340 1.54 -15.92 8.20
N LYS A 341 2.41 -16.46 9.06
CA LYS A 341 3.86 -16.31 8.87
C LYS A 341 4.29 -17.00 7.59
N VAL A 342 5.03 -16.28 6.75
CA VAL A 342 5.64 -16.80 5.52
C VAL A 342 7.16 -16.78 5.69
N GLU A 343 7.79 -17.93 5.51
CA GLU A 343 9.25 -18.01 5.50
C GLU A 343 9.78 -17.42 4.19
N VAL A 344 10.68 -16.46 4.30
CA VAL A 344 11.34 -15.80 3.17
C VAL A 344 12.75 -16.33 3.07
N LYS A 345 13.10 -16.84 1.88
CA LYS A 345 14.42 -17.44 1.58
C LYS A 345 15.47 -16.38 1.33
#